data_f686223c6592609533a573ae79af2d89
#
_entry.id   f686223c6592609533a573ae79af2d89
#
_cell.length_a   1.000
_cell.length_b   1.000
_cell.length_c   1.000
_cell.angle_alpha   90.00
_cell.angle_beta   90.00
_cell.angle_gamma   90.00
#
_symmetry.space_group_name_H-M   'P 1'
#
loop_
_entity.id
_entity.type
_entity.pdbx_description
1 polymer ?
#
loop_
_entity_poly.entity_id
_entity_poly.type
_entity_poly.pdbx_seq_one_letter_code
_entity_poly.pdbx_strand_id
1 'polypeptide(L)' 'LKQNHHLPEIPSAQKLKEDGLELKKMNLLLLQKIEELTLYTIEQQKQLDALQGQIKLLIKQQ' A
#
# COMPACT_ATOMS: atom_id res chain seq x y z
N LEU A 1 29.16 -1.29 30.29
CA LEU A 1 29.04 -1.02 29.93
C LEU A 1 29.18 -0.59 29.63
N LYS A 2 29.16 -0.65 29.74
CA LYS A 2 29.03 -0.19 29.36
C LYS A 2 28.83 0.28 28.83
N GLN A 3 28.65 0.21 28.68
CA GLN A 3 28.22 0.56 28.09
C GLN A 3 27.80 0.73 27.61
N ASN A 4 27.82 0.47 27.64
CA ASN A 4 27.14 0.64 27.13
C ASN A 4 26.67 0.32 26.85
N HIS A 5 26.66 -0.02 26.96
CA HIS A 5 25.94 -0.25 26.72
C HIS A 5 25.19 -0.34 26.44
N HIS A 6 25.53 -0.81 26.34
CA HIS A 6 24.71 -0.67 26.18
C HIS A 6 23.61 -0.63 25.98
N LEU A 7 24.09 -0.92 26.34
CA LEU A 7 22.70 -0.53 26.37
C LEU A 7 22.32 0.11 25.05
N PRO A 8 21.29 -0.42 24.36
CA PRO A 8 20.88 0.21 23.12
C PRO A 8 20.52 1.65 23.45
N GLU A 9 20.94 2.51 22.60
CA GLU A 9 20.69 3.92 22.83
C GLU A 9 19.21 4.18 22.83
N ILE A 10 18.76 4.86 23.84
CA ILE A 10 17.40 5.31 23.88
C ILE A 10 17.34 6.62 23.10
N PRO A 11 16.59 6.67 22.03
CA PRO A 11 16.52 7.89 21.24
C PRO A 11 16.00 9.05 22.07
N SER A 12 16.45 10.22 21.79
CA SER A 12 15.93 11.40 22.45
C SER A 12 14.46 11.58 22.07
N ALA A 13 13.76 12.37 22.90
CA ALA A 13 12.36 12.65 22.61
C ALA A 13 12.20 13.30 21.25
N GLN A 14 13.13 14.16 20.89
CA GLN A 14 13.07 14.82 19.59
C GLN A 14 13.25 13.84 18.45
N LYS A 15 14.18 12.92 18.60
CA LYS A 15 14.41 11.92 17.56
C LYS A 15 13.22 10.99 17.41
N LEU A 16 12.60 10.60 18.52
CA LEU A 16 11.41 9.79 18.48
C LEU A 16 10.29 10.53 17.75
N LYS A 17 10.20 11.82 17.98
CA LYS A 17 9.19 12.63 17.33
C LYS A 17 9.44 12.71 15.84
N GLU A 18 10.70 12.91 15.45
CA GLU A 18 11.06 12.97 14.04
C GLU A 18 10.81 11.63 13.34
N ASP A 19 11.19 10.54 13.99
CA ASP A 19 10.96 9.21 13.44
C ASP A 19 9.46 8.94 13.30
N GLY A 20 8.67 9.39 14.26
CA GLY A 20 7.24 9.25 14.19
C GLY A 20 6.64 10.02 13.04
N LEU A 21 7.14 11.23 12.78
CA LEU A 21 6.68 12.03 11.66
C LEU A 21 7.03 11.36 10.33
N GLU A 22 8.25 10.84 10.24
CA GLU A 22 8.67 10.13 9.04
C GLU A 22 7.79 8.92 8.78
N LEU A 23 7.52 8.15 9.83
CA LEU A 23 6.68 6.97 9.71
C LEU A 23 5.27 7.35 9.29
N LYS A 24 4.76 8.45 9.83
CA LYS A 24 3.43 8.92 9.48
C LYS A 24 3.35 9.30 8.01
N LYS A 25 4.38 10.00 7.53
CA LYS A 25 4.43 10.37 6.12
C LYS A 25 4.46 9.14 5.23
N MET A 26 5.27 8.15 5.62
CA MET A 26 5.36 6.92 4.85
C MET A 26 4.02 6.19 4.81
N ASN A 27 3.33 6.14 5.96
CA ASN A 27 2.03 5.49 6.01
C ASN A 27 1.02 6.19 5.11
N LEU A 28 1.04 7.51 5.06
CA LEU A 28 0.16 8.25 4.18
C LEU A 28 0.44 7.95 2.72
N LEU A 29 1.71 7.87 2.36
CA LEU A 29 2.09 7.50 1.00
C LEU A 29 1.64 6.09 0.66
N LEU A 30 1.81 5.16 1.59
CA LEU A 30 1.37 3.79 1.38
C LEU A 30 -0.14 3.71 1.19
N LEU A 31 -0.90 4.45 2.00
CA LEU A 31 -2.34 4.49 1.85
C LEU A 31 -2.74 5.04 0.49
N GLN A 32 -2.05 6.08 0.05
CA GLN A 32 -2.31 6.66 -1.26
C GLN A 32 -2.06 5.64 -2.36
N LYS A 33 -0.96 4.89 -2.24
CA LYS A 33 -0.65 3.85 -3.22
C LYS A 33 -1.68 2.73 -3.20
N ILE A 34 -2.14 2.35 -2.02
CA ILE A 34 -3.16 1.32 -1.91
C ILE A 34 -4.45 1.79 -2.57
N GLU A 35 -4.82 3.05 -2.38
CA GLU A 35 -6.00 3.60 -3.04
C GLU A 35 -5.86 3.56 -4.55
N GLU A 36 -4.71 3.98 -5.06
CA GLU A 36 -4.47 3.97 -6.50
C GLU A 36 -4.55 2.55 -7.06
N LEU A 37 -3.94 1.61 -6.37
CA LEU A 37 -3.98 0.23 -6.82
C LEU A 37 -5.39 -0.35 -6.76
N THR A 38 -6.16 0.03 -5.74
CA THR A 38 -7.55 -0.42 -5.62
C THR A 38 -8.38 0.08 -6.79
N LEU A 39 -8.25 1.36 -7.14
CA LEU A 39 -8.96 1.93 -8.27
C LEU A 39 -8.57 1.24 -9.56
N TYR A 40 -7.30 0.97 -9.71
CA TYR A 40 -6.78 0.28 -10.88
C TYR A 40 -7.36 -1.13 -10.99
N THR A 41 -7.44 -1.83 -9.86
CA THR A 41 -8.00 -3.18 -9.82
C THR A 41 -9.47 -3.17 -10.18
N ILE A 42 -10.22 -2.18 -9.70
CA ILE A 42 -11.63 -2.03 -10.05
C ILE A 42 -11.79 -1.81 -11.54
N GLU A 43 -10.93 -0.99 -12.11
CA GLU A 43 -10.97 -0.74 -13.55
C GLU A 43 -10.70 -2.01 -14.34
N GLN A 44 -9.71 -2.78 -13.90
CA GLN A 44 -9.38 -4.05 -14.54
C GLN A 44 -10.55 -5.03 -14.43
N GLN A 45 -11.23 -5.04 -13.28
CA GLN A 45 -12.35 -5.94 -13.10
C GLN A 45 -13.49 -5.60 -14.06
N LYS A 46 -13.72 -4.33 -14.28
CA LYS A 46 -14.72 -3.91 -15.26
C LYS A 46 -14.37 -4.37 -16.67
N GLN A 47 -13.09 -4.27 -17.02
CA GLN A 47 -12.64 -4.73 -18.33
C GLN A 47 -12.79 -6.22 -18.48
N LEU A 48 -12.47 -6.97 -17.43
CA LEU A 48 -12.63 -8.41 -17.44
C LEU A 48 -14.09 -8.82 -17.58
N ASP A 49 -14.97 -8.12 -16.87
CA ASP A 49 -16.41 -8.41 -16.95
C ASP A 49 -16.92 -8.17 -18.36
N ALA A 50 -16.50 -7.08 -18.99
CA ALA A 50 -16.90 -6.77 -20.34
C ALA A 50 -16.39 -7.84 -21.31
N LEU A 51 -15.16 -8.28 -21.10
CA LEU A 51 -14.56 -9.29 -21.95
C LEU A 51 -15.29 -10.62 -21.82
N GLN A 52 -15.62 -11.00 -20.58
CA GLN A 52 -16.37 -12.23 -20.34
C GLN A 52 -17.74 -12.18 -21.02
N GLY A 53 -18.37 -11.01 -21.00
CA GLY A 53 -19.63 -10.84 -21.69
C GLY A 53 -19.51 -11.08 -23.19
N GLN A 54 -18.43 -10.56 -23.79
CA GLN A 54 -18.18 -10.76 -25.20
C GLN A 54 -17.95 -12.23 -25.53
N ILE A 55 -17.20 -12.91 -24.68
CA ILE A 55 -16.91 -14.33 -24.87
C ILE A 55 -18.21 -15.13 -24.83
N LYS A 56 -19.08 -14.83 -23.88
CA LYS A 56 -20.36 -15.52 -23.76
C LYS A 56 -21.19 -15.34 -25.01
N LEU A 57 -21.19 -14.13 -25.57
CA LEU A 57 -21.95 -13.89 -26.81
C LEU A 57 -21.38 -14.70 -27.95
N LEU A 58 -20.07 -14.78 -28.06
CA LEU A 58 -19.45 -15.57 -29.12
C LEU A 58 -19.80 -17.05 -29.00
N ILE A 59 -19.80 -17.57 -27.78
CA ILE A 59 -20.13 -18.97 -27.55
C ILE A 59 -21.58 -19.23 -27.90
N LYS A 60 -22.47 -18.29 -27.58
CA LYS A 60 -23.88 -18.47 -27.88
C LYS A 60 -24.16 -18.49 -29.38
N GLN A 61 -23.34 -17.78 -30.14
CA GLN A 61 -23.55 -17.70 -31.59
C GLN A 61 -23.09 -18.96 -32.30
N GLN A 62 -22.37 -19.81 -31.62
CA GLN A 62 -21.95 -21.07 -32.17
C GLN A 62 -22.99 -22.13 -31.90
#